data_30ee204d9b31a16bc95fdd9199f2a8a8
#
_entry.id   30ee204d9b31a16bc95fdd9199f2a8a8
#
_cell.length_a   1.000
_cell.length_b   1.000
_cell.length_c   1.000
_cell.angle_alpha   90.00
_cell.angle_beta   90.00
_cell.angle_gamma   90.00
#
_symmetry.space_group_name_H-M   'P 1'
#
loop_
_entity.id
_entity.type
_entity.pdbx_description
1 polymer ?
#
loop_
_entity_poly.entity_id
_entity_poly.type
_entity_poly.pdbx_seq_one_letter_code
_entity_poly.pdbx_strand_id
1 'polypeptide(L)'
;MYVACSTLCFARHPLEKALRIIAELAFSKVEIAIHENGPHLKPSEVAKDVTAAAQAVRIGPSLSPAAFSVEIDAPTQDEHDAQLRAICKLARSSAVSVISMPPSPLGFGTDAEVQRLNRIVRLASTEGIVVTLPTRIGTLTETPSMSVELCQRVPGLGITLDPSHFINGPHQGGSYDEVFPFVRHVHLRDTGKAPGKFQVRVGQGEIEYGRIITMLNRQRYDRLLSVAIHDVADAPYAMDSEVRKLKFLLESLV
;
A
#
# COMPACT_ATOMS: atom_id res chain seq x y z
N MET A 1 12.33 10.26 -5.42
CA MET A 1 11.48 9.12 -4.94
C MET A 1 12.34 8.12 -4.17
N TYR A 2 11.75 7.22 -3.35
CA TYR A 2 12.48 6.22 -2.57
C TYR A 2 11.85 4.84 -2.81
N VAL A 3 12.67 3.81 -3.01
CA VAL A 3 12.17 2.44 -3.19
C VAL A 3 12.05 1.78 -1.83
N ALA A 4 10.86 1.23 -1.54
CA ALA A 4 10.54 0.49 -0.33
C ALA A 4 10.14 -0.95 -0.68
N CYS A 5 10.11 -1.83 0.31
CA CYS A 5 9.58 -3.17 0.17
C CYS A 5 8.37 -3.34 1.10
N SER A 6 7.27 -3.88 0.59
CA SER A 6 6.15 -4.30 1.43
C SER A 6 6.52 -5.60 2.16
N THR A 7 6.20 -5.69 3.46
CA THR A 7 6.40 -6.93 4.22
C THR A 7 5.55 -8.07 3.66
N LEU A 8 4.48 -7.79 2.92
CA LEU A 8 3.67 -8.81 2.23
C LEU A 8 4.43 -9.57 1.13
N CYS A 9 5.57 -9.05 0.66
CA CYS A 9 6.47 -9.83 -0.20
C CYS A 9 7.04 -11.08 0.49
N PHE A 10 6.97 -11.12 1.82
CA PHE A 10 7.46 -12.22 2.65
C PHE A 10 6.39 -12.67 3.66
N ALA A 11 5.12 -12.69 3.23
CA ALA A 11 3.95 -12.99 4.04
C ALA A 11 3.99 -14.39 4.70
N ARG A 12 4.73 -15.34 4.14
CA ARG A 12 4.92 -16.69 4.72
C ARG A 12 5.90 -16.72 5.90
N HIS A 13 6.50 -15.60 6.26
CA HIS A 13 7.40 -15.48 7.38
C HIS A 13 6.83 -14.58 8.49
N PRO A 14 7.16 -14.80 9.77
CA PRO A 14 6.87 -13.84 10.83
C PRO A 14 7.50 -12.48 10.53
N LEU A 15 6.92 -11.40 11.05
CA LEU A 15 7.34 -10.02 10.79
C LEU A 15 8.85 -9.81 10.97
N GLU A 16 9.42 -10.28 12.09
CA GLU A 16 10.86 -10.13 12.37
C GLU A 16 11.72 -10.72 11.27
N LYS A 17 11.37 -11.94 10.78
CA LYS A 17 12.11 -12.60 9.70
C LYS A 17 11.90 -11.88 8.36
N ALA A 18 10.68 -11.44 8.05
CA ALA A 18 10.39 -10.66 6.84
C ALA A 18 11.24 -9.37 6.80
N LEU A 19 11.27 -8.62 7.91
CA LEU A 19 12.08 -7.41 8.01
C LEU A 19 13.58 -7.68 7.88
N ARG A 20 14.08 -8.80 8.42
CA ARG A 20 15.49 -9.20 8.27
C ARG A 20 15.83 -9.50 6.81
N ILE A 21 14.99 -10.27 6.10
CA ILE A 21 15.17 -10.54 4.66
C ILE A 21 15.16 -9.23 3.85
N ILE A 22 14.24 -8.31 4.14
CA ILE A 22 14.17 -7.00 3.47
C ILE A 22 15.46 -6.19 3.70
N ALA A 23 16.01 -6.20 4.91
CA ALA A 23 17.28 -5.57 5.22
C ALA A 23 18.48 -6.22 4.47
N GLU A 24 18.51 -7.56 4.38
CA GLU A 24 19.50 -8.32 3.62
C GLU A 24 19.43 -8.05 2.11
N LEU A 25 18.25 -7.70 1.59
CA LEU A 25 18.04 -7.21 0.23
C LEU A 25 18.45 -5.73 0.04
N ALA A 26 19.04 -5.13 1.07
CA ALA A 26 19.54 -3.77 1.09
C ALA A 26 18.48 -2.68 0.81
N PHE A 27 17.23 -2.91 1.24
CA PHE A 27 16.25 -1.82 1.32
C PHE A 27 16.54 -0.95 2.55
N SER A 28 16.36 0.36 2.41
CA SER A 28 16.42 1.32 3.53
C SER A 28 15.03 1.69 4.06
N LYS A 29 13.98 1.38 3.31
CA LYS A 29 12.58 1.70 3.62
C LYS A 29 11.70 0.47 3.50
N VAL A 30 10.73 0.36 4.41
CA VAL A 30 9.77 -0.75 4.43
C VAL A 30 8.35 -0.24 4.63
N GLU A 31 7.42 -0.85 3.92
CA GLU A 31 6.00 -0.75 4.18
C GLU A 31 5.57 -1.95 5.00
N ILE A 32 4.94 -1.71 6.15
CA ILE A 32 4.53 -2.77 7.07
C ILE A 32 3.03 -3.02 6.95
N ALA A 33 2.66 -4.29 6.79
CA ALA A 33 1.28 -4.73 6.83
C ALA A 33 0.79 -4.84 8.28
N ILE A 34 -0.32 -4.16 8.57
CA ILE A 34 -1.05 -4.18 9.84
C ILE A 34 -2.48 -4.62 9.51
N HIS A 35 -2.68 -5.92 9.36
CA HIS A 35 -3.93 -6.53 8.92
C HIS A 35 -4.45 -7.47 9.99
N GLU A 36 -5.75 -7.36 10.38
CA GLU A 36 -6.31 -8.19 11.45
C GLU A 36 -6.21 -9.70 11.13
N ASN A 37 -6.45 -10.06 9.88
CA ASN A 37 -6.37 -11.43 9.39
C ASN A 37 -5.05 -11.73 8.64
N GLY A 38 -4.04 -10.86 8.82
CA GLY A 38 -2.76 -10.95 8.12
C GLY A 38 -1.65 -11.66 8.92
N PRO A 39 -0.49 -11.88 8.29
CA PRO A 39 0.61 -12.65 8.88
C PRO A 39 1.50 -11.84 9.82
N HIS A 40 1.40 -10.51 9.83
CA HIS A 40 2.32 -9.62 10.54
C HIS A 40 1.64 -8.96 11.75
N LEU A 41 1.67 -7.62 11.86
CA LEU A 41 0.98 -6.94 12.95
C LEU A 41 -0.54 -6.94 12.76
N LYS A 42 -1.26 -6.94 13.88
CA LYS A 42 -2.72 -6.85 13.89
C LYS A 42 -3.18 -5.52 14.48
N PRO A 43 -4.19 -4.85 13.89
CA PRO A 43 -4.80 -3.66 14.44
C PRO A 43 -5.20 -3.78 15.91
N SER A 44 -5.81 -4.91 16.29
CA SER A 44 -6.22 -5.19 17.67
C SER A 44 -5.03 -5.30 18.63
N GLU A 45 -3.89 -5.83 18.20
CA GLU A 45 -2.66 -5.93 19.00
C GLU A 45 -1.99 -4.56 19.15
N VAL A 46 -1.94 -3.77 18.08
CA VAL A 46 -1.44 -2.37 18.12
C VAL A 46 -2.26 -1.55 19.08
N ALA A 47 -3.60 -1.71 19.10
CA ALA A 47 -4.48 -0.99 20.01
C ALA A 47 -4.27 -1.36 21.47
N LYS A 48 -3.86 -2.61 21.77
CA LYS A 48 -3.55 -3.05 23.14
C LYS A 48 -2.23 -2.46 23.67
N ASP A 49 -1.19 -2.40 22.83
CA ASP A 49 0.13 -1.91 23.23
C ASP A 49 0.89 -1.28 22.04
N VAL A 50 0.70 0.02 21.85
CA VAL A 50 1.39 0.81 20.83
C VAL A 50 2.92 0.79 21.03
N THR A 51 3.40 0.68 22.29
CA THR A 51 4.84 0.68 22.58
C THR A 51 5.49 -0.63 22.13
N ALA A 52 4.87 -1.76 22.43
CA ALA A 52 5.33 -3.07 21.94
C ALA A 52 5.30 -3.12 20.40
N ALA A 53 4.23 -2.61 19.78
CA ALA A 53 4.15 -2.50 18.32
C ALA A 53 5.29 -1.63 17.75
N ALA A 54 5.60 -0.49 18.38
CA ALA A 54 6.69 0.38 17.96
C ALA A 54 8.08 -0.30 18.09
N GLN A 55 8.26 -1.19 19.06
CA GLN A 55 9.47 -2.01 19.17
C GLN A 55 9.53 -3.07 18.07
N ALA A 56 8.41 -3.74 17.77
CA ALA A 56 8.33 -4.79 16.77
C ALA A 56 8.62 -4.29 15.33
N VAL A 57 8.32 -3.01 15.02
CA VAL A 57 8.59 -2.43 13.70
C VAL A 57 10.01 -1.88 13.54
N ARG A 58 10.82 -1.88 14.62
CA ARG A 58 12.21 -1.38 14.60
C ARG A 58 13.18 -2.52 14.39
N ILE A 59 13.85 -2.55 13.25
CA ILE A 59 14.96 -3.48 13.01
C ILE A 59 16.20 -2.70 12.61
N GLY A 60 17.05 -2.41 13.59
CA GLY A 60 18.35 -1.79 13.38
C GLY A 60 18.29 -0.41 12.70
N PRO A 61 19.43 0.22 12.49
CA PRO A 61 19.49 1.57 11.92
C PRO A 61 19.36 1.61 10.39
N SER A 62 19.47 0.46 9.70
CA SER A 62 19.52 0.41 8.25
C SER A 62 18.15 0.33 7.56
N LEU A 63 17.09 -0.10 8.26
CA LEU A 63 15.75 -0.26 7.71
C LEU A 63 14.74 0.54 8.54
N SER A 64 14.03 1.47 7.90
CA SER A 64 13.06 2.33 8.56
C SER A 64 11.65 2.08 8.02
N PRO A 65 10.62 1.96 8.89
CA PRO A 65 9.23 2.03 8.46
C PRO A 65 8.97 3.34 7.71
N ALA A 66 8.19 3.28 6.63
CA ALA A 66 7.93 4.47 5.81
C ALA A 66 6.48 4.56 5.33
N ALA A 67 5.75 3.44 5.32
CA ALA A 67 4.32 3.36 5.08
C ALA A 67 3.72 2.21 5.88
N PHE A 68 2.41 2.28 6.15
CA PHE A 68 1.64 1.14 6.65
C PHE A 68 0.51 0.79 5.69
N SER A 69 0.38 -0.50 5.37
CA SER A 69 -0.81 -1.08 4.76
C SER A 69 -1.71 -1.58 5.88
N VAL A 70 -2.93 -1.07 5.98
CA VAL A 70 -3.79 -1.25 7.16
C VAL A 70 -5.13 -1.85 6.76
N GLU A 71 -5.48 -3.01 7.33
CA GLU A 71 -6.80 -3.62 7.20
C GLU A 71 -7.36 -3.90 8.58
N ILE A 72 -8.34 -3.09 9.00
CA ILE A 72 -9.05 -3.21 10.27
C ILE A 72 -10.31 -4.04 10.07
N ASP A 73 -10.46 -5.10 10.87
CA ASP A 73 -11.68 -5.91 10.95
C ASP A 73 -12.18 -5.86 12.40
N ALA A 74 -12.98 -4.85 12.70
CA ALA A 74 -13.50 -4.59 14.03
C ALA A 74 -15.02 -4.73 14.05
N PRO A 75 -15.62 -5.38 15.09
CA PRO A 75 -17.06 -5.64 15.15
C PRO A 75 -17.89 -4.37 15.32
N THR A 76 -17.31 -3.30 15.85
CA THR A 76 -18.00 -2.02 16.06
C THR A 76 -17.21 -0.86 15.48
N GLN A 77 -17.91 0.24 15.22
CA GLN A 77 -17.32 1.47 14.74
C GLN A 77 -16.37 2.10 15.76
N ASP A 78 -16.71 2.03 17.03
CA ASP A 78 -15.89 2.60 18.12
C ASP A 78 -14.56 1.83 18.26
N GLU A 79 -14.59 0.51 18.12
CA GLU A 79 -13.38 -0.33 18.09
C GLU A 79 -12.52 -0.05 16.86
N HIS A 80 -13.16 0.08 15.69
CA HIS A 80 -12.46 0.48 14.47
C HIS A 80 -11.72 1.81 14.66
N ASP A 81 -12.39 2.82 15.23
CA ASP A 81 -11.81 4.13 15.48
C ASP A 81 -10.71 4.09 16.54
N ALA A 82 -10.87 3.27 17.58
CA ALA A 82 -9.83 3.07 18.60
C ALA A 82 -8.57 2.42 17.99
N GLN A 83 -8.72 1.39 17.18
CA GLN A 83 -7.62 0.73 16.47
C GLN A 83 -6.95 1.69 15.49
N LEU A 84 -7.72 2.46 14.71
CA LEU A 84 -7.17 3.45 13.78
C LEU A 84 -6.35 4.53 14.51
N ARG A 85 -6.84 5.05 15.63
CA ARG A 85 -6.09 6.02 16.44
C ARG A 85 -4.78 5.45 16.98
N ALA A 86 -4.79 4.20 17.42
CA ALA A 86 -3.58 3.52 17.88
C ALA A 86 -2.55 3.36 16.76
N ILE A 87 -3.00 2.95 15.56
CA ILE A 87 -2.15 2.83 14.38
C ILE A 87 -1.60 4.19 13.96
N CYS A 88 -2.39 5.27 13.99
CA CYS A 88 -1.91 6.61 13.68
C CYS A 88 -0.85 7.09 14.70
N LYS A 89 -1.01 6.78 15.99
CA LYS A 89 0.03 7.03 17.01
C LYS A 89 1.31 6.23 16.75
N LEU A 90 1.17 4.95 16.39
CA LEU A 90 2.30 4.12 15.96
C LEU A 90 3.00 4.73 14.75
N ALA A 91 2.24 5.13 13.72
CA ALA A 91 2.77 5.76 12.52
C ALA A 91 3.58 7.02 12.87
N ARG A 92 3.01 7.93 13.66
CA ARG A 92 3.69 9.14 14.12
C ARG A 92 4.99 8.84 14.89
N SER A 93 4.94 7.89 15.84
CA SER A 93 6.12 7.52 16.64
C SER A 93 7.22 6.82 15.85
N SER A 94 6.86 6.28 14.68
CA SER A 94 7.76 5.60 13.74
C SER A 94 8.15 6.47 12.53
N ALA A 95 7.79 7.77 12.54
CA ALA A 95 8.00 8.71 11.43
C ALA A 95 7.36 8.26 10.09
N VAL A 96 6.29 7.47 10.16
CA VAL A 96 5.46 7.08 9.01
C VAL A 96 4.41 8.17 8.79
N SER A 97 4.28 8.67 7.57
CA SER A 97 3.36 9.75 7.21
C SER A 97 2.18 9.32 6.35
N VAL A 98 2.16 8.08 5.88
CA VAL A 98 1.10 7.56 5.01
C VAL A 98 0.63 6.17 5.47
N ILE A 99 -0.70 6.01 5.49
CA ILE A 99 -1.34 4.70 5.66
C ILE A 99 -2.23 4.42 4.45
N SER A 100 -2.19 3.19 3.94
CA SER A 100 -3.05 2.69 2.87
C SER A 100 -4.12 1.81 3.47
N MET A 101 -5.40 2.14 3.25
CA MET A 101 -6.55 1.41 3.78
C MET A 101 -7.47 0.94 2.65
N PRO A 102 -8.09 -0.24 2.74
CA PRO A 102 -8.94 -0.74 1.67
C PRO A 102 -10.16 0.15 1.42
N PRO A 103 -10.50 0.41 0.14
CA PRO A 103 -11.79 0.96 -0.21
C PRO A 103 -12.90 -0.05 0.03
N SER A 104 -14.13 0.43 0.19
CA SER A 104 -15.29 -0.45 0.32
C SER A 104 -15.53 -1.24 -0.97
N PRO A 105 -16.15 -2.44 -0.87
CA PRO A 105 -16.48 -3.25 -2.04
C PRO A 105 -17.52 -2.56 -2.93
N LEU A 106 -17.60 -3.01 -4.18
CA LEU A 106 -18.66 -2.59 -5.10
C LEU A 106 -20.05 -2.79 -4.47
N GLY A 107 -20.96 -1.84 -4.69
CA GLY A 107 -22.31 -1.89 -4.12
C GLY A 107 -22.46 -1.27 -2.73
N PHE A 108 -21.37 -0.90 -2.05
CA PHE A 108 -21.45 -0.21 -0.75
C PHE A 108 -22.13 1.16 -0.82
N GLY A 109 -22.07 1.81 -1.96
CA GLY A 109 -22.63 3.15 -2.21
C GLY A 109 -21.61 4.27 -1.97
N THR A 110 -21.47 5.14 -2.98
CA THR A 110 -20.45 6.19 -2.98
C THR A 110 -20.64 7.20 -1.82
N ASP A 111 -21.89 7.58 -1.52
CA ASP A 111 -22.13 8.54 -0.42
C ASP A 111 -21.78 7.96 0.96
N ALA A 112 -22.09 6.69 1.19
CA ALA A 112 -21.71 6.00 2.41
C ALA A 112 -20.18 5.89 2.54
N GLU A 113 -19.50 5.59 1.44
CA GLU A 113 -18.03 5.55 1.40
C GLU A 113 -17.43 6.93 1.69
N VAL A 114 -17.95 7.99 1.09
CA VAL A 114 -17.50 9.36 1.37
C VAL A 114 -17.65 9.72 2.86
N GLN A 115 -18.76 9.34 3.48
CA GLN A 115 -18.96 9.54 4.93
C GLN A 115 -17.93 8.76 5.76
N ARG A 116 -17.73 7.48 5.45
CA ARG A 116 -16.72 6.63 6.09
C ARG A 116 -15.31 7.22 5.97
N LEU A 117 -14.92 7.62 4.76
CA LEU A 117 -13.60 8.16 4.46
C LEU A 117 -13.36 9.52 5.11
N ASN A 118 -14.33 10.42 5.11
CA ASN A 118 -14.23 11.71 5.81
C ASN A 118 -13.93 11.53 7.31
N ARG A 119 -14.55 10.52 7.95
CA ARG A 119 -14.27 10.20 9.34
C ARG A 119 -12.86 9.66 9.52
N ILE A 120 -12.43 8.69 8.69
CA ILE A 120 -11.09 8.08 8.73
C ILE A 120 -10.01 9.15 8.53
N VAL A 121 -10.15 9.98 7.50
CA VAL A 121 -9.20 11.06 7.20
C VAL A 121 -9.13 12.07 8.36
N ARG A 122 -10.27 12.44 8.95
CA ARG A 122 -10.30 13.32 10.11
C ARG A 122 -9.55 12.74 11.30
N LEU A 123 -9.72 11.45 11.60
CA LEU A 123 -8.99 10.78 12.68
C LEU A 123 -7.49 10.74 12.42
N ALA A 124 -7.09 10.37 11.22
CA ALA A 124 -5.67 10.27 10.84
C ALA A 124 -4.98 11.64 10.81
N SER A 125 -5.67 12.69 10.36
CA SER A 125 -5.12 14.04 10.27
C SER A 125 -4.75 14.63 11.63
N THR A 126 -5.37 14.19 12.72
CA THR A 126 -4.98 14.63 14.08
C THR A 126 -3.56 14.24 14.46
N GLU A 127 -3.03 13.19 13.84
CA GLU A 127 -1.65 12.73 14.04
C GLU A 127 -0.74 13.09 12.84
N GLY A 128 -1.24 13.88 11.88
CA GLY A 128 -0.51 14.29 10.69
C GLY A 128 -0.34 13.17 9.64
N ILE A 129 -1.18 12.15 9.68
CA ILE A 129 -1.10 10.98 8.79
C ILE A 129 -2.01 11.17 7.58
N VAL A 130 -1.48 10.92 6.40
CA VAL A 130 -2.23 10.89 5.13
C VAL A 130 -2.83 9.51 4.94
N VAL A 131 -4.13 9.46 4.66
CA VAL A 131 -4.84 8.23 4.30
C VAL A 131 -4.88 8.09 2.79
N THR A 132 -4.63 6.89 2.29
CA THR A 132 -4.71 6.56 0.87
C THR A 132 -5.57 5.33 0.65
N LEU A 133 -6.22 5.25 -0.52
CA LEU A 133 -6.94 4.07 -0.98
C LEU A 133 -6.14 3.37 -2.08
N PRO A 134 -5.87 2.07 -1.97
CA PRO A 134 -5.30 1.32 -3.09
C PRO A 134 -6.33 1.24 -4.22
N THR A 135 -5.86 1.39 -5.46
CA THR A 135 -6.65 1.01 -6.63
C THR A 135 -6.81 -0.51 -6.61
N ARG A 136 -8.06 -1.01 -6.62
CA ARG A 136 -8.33 -2.44 -6.36
C ARG A 136 -9.57 -2.94 -7.09
N ILE A 137 -9.42 -4.01 -7.87
CA ILE A 137 -10.51 -4.73 -8.53
C ILE A 137 -11.54 -5.19 -7.49
N GLY A 138 -12.84 -5.11 -7.81
CA GLY A 138 -13.94 -5.51 -6.94
C GLY A 138 -14.30 -4.49 -5.86
N THR A 139 -13.72 -3.30 -5.90
CA THR A 139 -13.97 -2.22 -4.94
C THR A 139 -14.34 -0.91 -5.64
N LEU A 140 -14.73 0.09 -4.88
CA LEU A 140 -15.06 1.42 -5.41
C LEU A 140 -13.90 2.12 -6.12
N THR A 141 -12.66 1.64 -5.97
CA THR A 141 -11.48 2.17 -6.68
C THR A 141 -11.04 1.34 -7.88
N GLU A 142 -11.88 0.43 -8.38
CA GLU A 142 -11.52 -0.38 -9.55
C GLU A 142 -11.49 0.41 -10.86
N THR A 143 -12.10 1.61 -10.88
CA THR A 143 -12.00 2.54 -12.01
C THR A 143 -11.27 3.83 -11.63
N PRO A 144 -10.50 4.42 -12.54
CA PRO A 144 -9.81 5.70 -12.30
C PRO A 144 -10.79 6.82 -11.94
N SER A 145 -11.89 6.96 -12.66
CA SER A 145 -12.87 8.02 -12.45
C SER A 145 -13.50 7.99 -11.04
N MET A 146 -13.85 6.81 -10.53
CA MET A 146 -14.38 6.69 -9.18
C MET A 146 -13.28 6.98 -8.13
N SER A 147 -12.04 6.54 -8.36
CA SER A 147 -10.91 6.86 -7.50
C SER A 147 -10.70 8.37 -7.39
N VAL A 148 -10.79 9.09 -8.50
CA VAL A 148 -10.70 10.56 -8.56
C VAL A 148 -11.89 11.21 -7.86
N GLU A 149 -13.12 10.75 -8.10
CA GLU A 149 -14.33 11.26 -7.45
C GLU A 149 -14.22 11.18 -5.91
N LEU A 150 -13.79 10.04 -5.38
CA LEU A 150 -13.60 9.88 -3.93
C LEU A 150 -12.59 10.90 -3.38
N CYS A 151 -11.46 11.10 -4.05
CA CYS A 151 -10.46 12.08 -3.62
C CYS A 151 -10.97 13.53 -3.70
N GLN A 152 -11.77 13.86 -4.69
CA GLN A 152 -12.37 15.19 -4.82
C GLN A 152 -13.43 15.46 -3.74
N ARG A 153 -14.19 14.44 -3.35
CA ARG A 153 -15.23 14.54 -2.32
C ARG A 153 -14.72 14.41 -0.88
N VAL A 154 -13.51 13.90 -0.69
CA VAL A 154 -12.89 13.70 0.63
C VAL A 154 -11.56 14.45 0.70
N PRO A 155 -11.55 15.72 1.12
CA PRO A 155 -10.32 16.52 1.22
C PRO A 155 -9.26 15.84 2.12
N GLY A 156 -8.02 15.75 1.62
CA GLY A 156 -6.92 15.10 2.33
C GLY A 156 -6.75 13.61 2.05
N LEU A 157 -7.71 12.97 1.37
CA LEU A 157 -7.57 11.61 0.88
C LEU A 157 -6.59 11.55 -0.31
N GLY A 158 -5.82 10.48 -0.40
CA GLY A 158 -4.96 10.18 -1.54
C GLY A 158 -5.21 8.80 -2.13
N ILE A 159 -4.48 8.50 -3.19
CA ILE A 159 -4.47 7.19 -3.84
C ILE A 159 -3.15 6.47 -3.56
N THR A 160 -3.21 5.20 -3.23
CA THR A 160 -2.13 4.23 -3.41
C THR A 160 -2.30 3.62 -4.79
N LEU A 161 -1.51 4.08 -5.75
CA LEU A 161 -1.58 3.59 -7.12
C LEU A 161 -0.98 2.17 -7.19
N ASP A 162 -1.81 1.19 -7.50
CA ASP A 162 -1.39 -0.14 -7.94
C ASP A 162 -1.89 -0.34 -9.38
N PRO A 163 -1.05 -0.10 -10.39
CA PRO A 163 -1.46 -0.13 -11.78
C PRO A 163 -1.87 -1.53 -12.25
N SER A 164 -1.48 -2.59 -11.54
CA SER A 164 -1.86 -3.96 -11.89
C SER A 164 -3.38 -4.15 -11.92
N HIS A 165 -4.11 -3.46 -11.06
CA HIS A 165 -5.56 -3.52 -10.99
C HIS A 165 -6.26 -2.83 -12.19
N PHE A 166 -5.63 -1.81 -12.78
CA PHE A 166 -6.16 -1.20 -14.00
C PHE A 166 -5.78 -1.98 -15.26
N ILE A 167 -4.61 -2.63 -15.26
CA ILE A 167 -4.13 -3.40 -16.42
C ILE A 167 -4.84 -4.75 -16.54
N ASN A 168 -5.08 -5.45 -15.41
CA ASN A 168 -5.71 -6.78 -15.40
C ASN A 168 -7.21 -6.75 -15.08
N GLY A 169 -7.74 -5.59 -14.63
CA GLY A 169 -9.12 -5.42 -14.16
C GLY A 169 -10.11 -5.03 -15.25
N PRO A 170 -11.33 -4.66 -14.85
CA PRO A 170 -12.38 -4.19 -15.77
C PRO A 170 -12.01 -2.96 -16.59
N HIS A 171 -11.04 -2.16 -16.11
CA HIS A 171 -10.54 -0.97 -16.81
C HIS A 171 -9.44 -1.28 -17.84
N GLN A 172 -9.17 -2.54 -18.13
CA GLN A 172 -8.13 -2.98 -19.05
C GLN A 172 -8.15 -2.22 -20.38
N GLY A 173 -6.99 -1.68 -20.77
CA GLY A 173 -6.81 -0.92 -22.00
C GLY A 173 -7.21 0.56 -21.91
N GLY A 174 -7.81 1.00 -20.82
CA GLY A 174 -8.10 2.41 -20.57
C GLY A 174 -6.92 3.18 -19.99
N SER A 175 -6.91 4.51 -20.17
CA SER A 175 -5.96 5.38 -19.47
C SER A 175 -6.37 5.58 -18.02
N TYR A 176 -5.37 5.60 -17.12
CA TYR A 176 -5.54 5.96 -15.72
C TYR A 176 -4.76 7.22 -15.33
N ASP A 177 -4.48 8.10 -16.32
CA ASP A 177 -3.67 9.30 -16.11
C ASP A 177 -4.31 10.29 -15.13
N GLU A 178 -5.63 10.32 -15.07
CA GLU A 178 -6.39 11.20 -14.18
C GLU A 178 -6.16 10.94 -12.68
N VAL A 179 -5.64 9.76 -12.28
CA VAL A 179 -5.38 9.48 -10.87
C VAL A 179 -4.07 10.10 -10.36
N PHE A 180 -3.10 10.38 -11.23
CA PHE A 180 -1.75 10.80 -10.80
C PHE A 180 -1.73 12.06 -9.90
N PRO A 181 -2.57 13.09 -10.08
CA PRO A 181 -2.62 14.24 -9.17
C PRO A 181 -2.95 13.86 -7.71
N PHE A 182 -3.62 12.74 -7.51
CA PHE A 182 -4.07 12.26 -6.20
C PHE A 182 -3.16 11.19 -5.59
N VAL A 183 -2.15 10.71 -6.33
CA VAL A 183 -1.23 9.68 -5.84
C VAL A 183 -0.39 10.21 -4.67
N ARG A 184 -0.41 9.47 -3.56
CA ARG A 184 0.39 9.75 -2.36
C ARG A 184 1.22 8.54 -1.93
N HIS A 185 0.96 7.37 -2.52
CA HIS A 185 1.71 6.14 -2.35
C HIS A 185 1.62 5.29 -3.62
N VAL A 186 2.56 4.37 -3.82
CA VAL A 186 2.58 3.51 -5.03
C VAL A 186 2.95 2.08 -4.64
N HIS A 187 2.17 1.12 -5.12
CA HIS A 187 2.47 -0.31 -5.07
C HIS A 187 2.85 -0.79 -6.46
N LEU A 188 3.96 -1.49 -6.57
CA LEU A 188 4.46 -2.00 -7.84
C LEU A 188 4.75 -3.51 -7.77
N ARG A 189 4.21 -4.21 -8.73
CA ARG A 189 4.50 -5.58 -9.13
C ARG A 189 4.40 -5.65 -10.63
N ASP A 190 4.83 -6.72 -11.26
CA ASP A 190 4.56 -6.92 -12.68
C ASP A 190 3.29 -7.73 -12.90
N THR A 191 2.49 -7.37 -13.91
CA THR A 191 1.19 -7.97 -14.21
C THR A 191 0.99 -8.14 -15.71
N GLY A 192 0.29 -9.20 -16.10
CA GLY A 192 -0.15 -9.40 -17.48
C GLY A 192 -1.65 -9.14 -17.64
N LYS A 193 -2.09 -8.95 -18.88
CA LYS A 193 -3.49 -8.68 -19.24
C LYS A 193 -4.37 -9.91 -19.24
N ALA A 194 -3.79 -11.10 -19.47
CA ALA A 194 -4.58 -12.33 -19.57
C ALA A 194 -5.19 -12.75 -18.23
N PRO A 195 -6.36 -13.41 -18.21
CA PRO A 195 -6.92 -14.00 -17.02
C PRO A 195 -5.90 -14.87 -16.27
N GLY A 196 -5.86 -14.78 -14.95
CA GLY A 196 -4.88 -15.51 -14.12
C GLY A 196 -3.45 -14.99 -14.16
N LYS A 197 -3.17 -13.91 -14.90
CA LYS A 197 -1.84 -13.26 -15.00
C LYS A 197 -1.74 -11.96 -14.20
N PHE A 198 -2.51 -11.84 -13.12
CA PHE A 198 -2.51 -10.66 -12.26
C PHE A 198 -1.13 -10.36 -11.65
N GLN A 199 -0.33 -11.40 -11.42
CA GLN A 199 1.07 -11.26 -11.01
C GLN A 199 1.94 -12.19 -11.85
N VAL A 200 2.96 -11.63 -12.47
CA VAL A 200 3.93 -12.37 -13.29
C VAL A 200 5.37 -12.01 -12.86
N ARG A 201 6.36 -12.70 -13.44
CA ARG A 201 7.77 -12.35 -13.21
C ARG A 201 8.08 -10.93 -13.66
N VAL A 202 8.91 -10.24 -12.92
CA VAL A 202 9.39 -8.90 -13.28
C VAL A 202 10.05 -8.91 -14.67
N GLY A 203 9.58 -8.02 -15.54
CA GLY A 203 9.98 -7.91 -16.94
C GLY A 203 9.22 -8.82 -17.90
N GLN A 204 8.21 -9.56 -17.44
CA GLN A 204 7.37 -10.41 -18.29
C GLN A 204 5.91 -9.92 -18.37
N GLY A 205 5.61 -8.79 -17.77
CA GLY A 205 4.27 -8.19 -17.74
C GLY A 205 4.15 -6.95 -18.61
N GLU A 206 3.10 -6.20 -18.32
CA GLU A 206 2.65 -5.05 -19.11
C GLU A 206 2.85 -3.71 -18.35
N ILE A 207 3.52 -3.74 -17.18
CA ILE A 207 3.74 -2.52 -16.40
C ILE A 207 4.80 -1.65 -17.08
N GLU A 208 4.39 -0.47 -17.52
CA GLU A 208 5.28 0.55 -18.09
C GLU A 208 5.91 1.40 -16.97
N TYR A 209 6.88 0.82 -16.23
CA TYR A 209 7.52 1.48 -15.07
C TYR A 209 8.06 2.88 -15.42
N GLY A 210 8.74 3.03 -16.56
CA GLY A 210 9.28 4.31 -17.00
C GLY A 210 8.22 5.38 -17.23
N ARG A 211 7.04 4.99 -17.79
CA ARG A 211 5.89 5.88 -17.95
C ARG A 211 5.33 6.32 -16.58
N ILE A 212 5.15 5.36 -15.66
CA ILE A 212 4.64 5.65 -14.32
C ILE A 212 5.56 6.65 -13.61
N ILE A 213 6.87 6.41 -13.61
CA ILE A 213 7.86 7.31 -13.00
C ILE A 213 7.82 8.70 -13.66
N THR A 214 7.71 8.77 -14.99
CA THR A 214 7.57 10.04 -15.73
C THR A 214 6.32 10.81 -15.30
N MET A 215 5.17 10.13 -15.17
CA MET A 215 3.92 10.76 -14.74
C MET A 215 3.97 11.22 -13.28
N LEU A 216 4.58 10.44 -12.39
CA LEU A 216 4.82 10.82 -10.99
C LEU A 216 5.73 12.06 -10.89
N ASN A 217 6.82 12.11 -11.68
CA ASN A 217 7.71 13.26 -11.73
C ASN A 217 7.00 14.54 -12.19
N ARG A 218 6.07 14.47 -13.16
CA ARG A 218 5.23 15.60 -13.58
C ARG A 218 4.37 16.14 -12.44
N GLN A 219 3.96 15.28 -11.50
CA GLN A 219 3.21 15.67 -10.30
C GLN A 219 4.12 16.06 -9.12
N ARG A 220 5.44 16.15 -9.33
CA ARG A 220 6.44 16.41 -8.27
C ARG A 220 6.34 15.40 -7.11
N TYR A 221 6.03 14.17 -7.43
CA TYR A 221 5.97 13.09 -6.45
C TYR A 221 7.38 12.73 -5.98
N ASP A 222 7.64 12.87 -4.69
CA ASP A 222 8.95 12.64 -4.05
C ASP A 222 8.90 11.56 -2.95
N ARG A 223 7.86 10.71 -2.98
CA ARG A 223 7.54 9.74 -1.93
C ARG A 223 7.97 8.33 -2.30
N LEU A 224 7.28 7.33 -1.73
CA LEU A 224 7.64 5.93 -1.78
C LEU A 224 7.09 5.21 -3.02
N LEU A 225 7.92 4.33 -3.54
CA LEU A 225 7.56 3.28 -4.51
C LEU A 225 7.74 1.94 -3.79
N SER A 226 6.67 1.32 -3.32
CA SER A 226 6.73 0.03 -2.63
C SER A 226 6.72 -1.11 -3.64
N VAL A 227 7.75 -1.95 -3.60
CA VAL A 227 7.71 -3.29 -4.19
C VAL A 227 6.65 -4.07 -3.42
N ALA A 228 5.57 -4.48 -4.10
CA ALA A 228 4.39 -5.11 -3.51
C ALA A 228 4.02 -6.40 -4.24
N ILE A 229 5.01 -7.28 -4.42
CA ILE A 229 4.83 -8.62 -4.99
C ILE A 229 4.18 -9.51 -3.92
N HIS A 230 3.05 -10.13 -4.23
CA HIS A 230 2.37 -11.02 -3.28
C HIS A 230 3.12 -12.34 -3.12
N ASP A 231 3.40 -12.73 -1.88
CA ASP A 231 4.04 -14.00 -1.53
C ASP A 231 3.02 -15.14 -1.61
N VAL A 232 2.84 -15.70 -2.81
CA VAL A 232 1.95 -16.83 -3.05
C VAL A 232 2.72 -18.16 -2.98
N ALA A 233 2.09 -19.19 -2.40
CA ALA A 233 2.74 -20.47 -2.13
C ALA A 233 3.29 -21.15 -3.39
N ASP A 234 2.54 -21.05 -4.50
CA ASP A 234 2.84 -21.72 -5.77
C ASP A 234 3.52 -20.78 -6.79
N ALA A 235 4.16 -19.70 -6.31
CA ALA A 235 4.89 -18.81 -7.21
C ALA A 235 6.01 -19.58 -7.95
N PRO A 236 6.06 -19.51 -9.29
CA PRO A 236 7.05 -20.24 -10.09
C PRO A 236 8.45 -19.60 -10.03
N TYR A 237 8.74 -18.84 -8.99
CA TYR A 237 10.00 -18.10 -8.82
C TYR A 237 10.32 -17.91 -7.33
N ALA A 238 11.61 -17.68 -7.04
CA ALA A 238 12.05 -17.32 -5.71
C ALA A 238 11.71 -15.84 -5.43
N MET A 239 11.00 -15.57 -4.34
CA MET A 239 10.46 -14.25 -4.01
C MET A 239 11.58 -13.21 -3.84
N ASP A 240 12.64 -13.54 -3.12
CA ASP A 240 13.80 -12.67 -2.90
C ASP A 240 14.46 -12.22 -4.22
N SER A 241 14.51 -13.11 -5.21
CA SER A 241 15.03 -12.81 -6.54
C SER A 241 14.16 -11.79 -7.28
N GLU A 242 12.83 -11.98 -7.28
CA GLU A 242 11.91 -11.07 -7.97
C GLU A 242 11.81 -9.70 -7.27
N VAL A 243 11.80 -9.70 -5.94
CA VAL A 243 11.85 -8.46 -5.15
C VAL A 243 13.13 -7.67 -5.44
N ARG A 244 14.29 -8.35 -5.51
CA ARG A 244 15.58 -7.73 -5.85
C ARG A 244 15.59 -7.16 -7.26
N LYS A 245 15.06 -7.90 -8.24
CA LYS A 245 14.96 -7.42 -9.63
C LYS A 245 14.13 -6.14 -9.73
N LEU A 246 12.94 -6.12 -9.10
CA LEU A 246 12.09 -4.94 -9.16
C LEU A 246 12.71 -3.76 -8.42
N LYS A 247 13.38 -4.00 -7.27
CA LYS A 247 14.16 -2.96 -6.58
C LYS A 247 15.15 -2.29 -7.52
N PHE A 248 16.04 -3.07 -8.16
CA PHE A 248 17.07 -2.52 -9.03
C PHE A 248 16.49 -1.80 -10.25
N LEU A 249 15.41 -2.35 -10.83
CA LEU A 249 14.70 -1.69 -11.92
C LEU A 249 14.18 -0.31 -11.49
N LEU A 250 13.50 -0.23 -10.35
CA LEU A 250 12.96 1.05 -9.85
C LEU A 250 14.07 2.04 -9.48
N GLU A 251 15.13 1.58 -8.80
CA GLU A 251 16.28 2.43 -8.45
C GLU A 251 17.02 2.98 -9.67
N SER A 252 16.97 2.29 -10.80
CA SER A 252 17.55 2.78 -12.06
C SER A 252 16.71 3.85 -12.77
N LEU A 253 15.45 4.03 -12.36
CA LEU A 253 14.50 4.96 -12.98
C LEU A 253 14.25 6.25 -12.16
N VAL A 254 14.71 6.32 -10.89
CA VAL A 254 14.42 7.41 -9.96
C VAL A 254 15.62 8.29 -9.67
#